data_dd9042acfb240222d273afb95c3e2e99
#
_entry.id   dd9042acfb240222d273afb95c3e2e99
#
_cell.length_a   1.000
_cell.length_b   1.000
_cell.length_c   1.000
_cell.angle_alpha   90.00
_cell.angle_beta   90.00
_cell.angle_gamma   90.00
#
_symmetry.space_group_name_H-M   'P 1'
#
loop_
_entity.id
_entity.type
_entity.pdbx_description
1 polymer ?
#
loop_
_entity_poly.entity_id
_entity_poly.type
_entity_poly.pdbx_seq_one_letter_code
_entity_poly.pdbx_strand_id
1 'polypeptide(L)'
;MLTRQPTQAGEGRPSGGWLLLLVGVAAFAVALGGYVIYTVIHPMNYTLDPVDLAVYRSGGLIVRHIRPDYNPHLAAPLYDWVGYGKLHLPFTYTPFAAVAFALVSFVPYALSLKLSVAVDLVSLLAAVWFTLGGLGYRRLTVRAGATLLGTAAVLWTEPVLRTIYLGQVNLVLLALILWDLTQPDTGKSRWWKGFGTGIAAGIKLTPLIFIPYLLVAGKFRQAAMAAAGFAVTVLAGFVILPHDSAKWWFGGLFFQGKRTGFIGWAGNQSLDGLITRLAGSIHGGLAPWIVVAVLVAVAGSVSAGLLDRKGYAMLGVLMAALTGLLVSPISWDHHWIWVVPGVVVPAHYAVKAWQNGAKGITAACGTGAVAVAAWFGAWPTSLFHAKPHLGHDSLGLLWIPGNTEPYYYQWYGDQRWFPEYHWHGLALITGNAFVLAGLAVFSLMLAASLLLPHPTKGDDDDAGRSHPDQRGHLRLPAA
;
A
#
# COMPACT_ATOMS: atom_id res chain seq x y z
N MET A 1 14.69 -2.87 -27.02
CA MET A 1 14.51 -4.34 -27.29
C MET A 1 13.53 -5.02 -26.32
N LEU A 2 12.69 -4.30 -25.60
CA LEU A 2 11.67 -4.84 -24.67
C LEU A 2 10.21 -4.64 -25.14
N THR A 3 10.00 -4.15 -26.37
CA THR A 3 8.68 -3.72 -26.88
C THR A 3 8.09 -4.62 -27.99
N ARG A 4 8.66 -5.79 -28.29
CA ARG A 4 7.96 -6.72 -29.18
C ARG A 4 6.77 -7.32 -28.45
N GLN A 5 5.56 -6.87 -28.82
CA GLN A 5 4.36 -7.64 -28.56
C GLN A 5 4.57 -9.03 -29.16
N PRO A 6 4.24 -10.12 -28.43
CA PRO A 6 4.31 -11.43 -29.02
C PRO A 6 3.30 -11.47 -30.17
N THR A 7 3.80 -11.61 -31.39
CA THR A 7 3.05 -12.25 -32.50
C THR A 7 2.26 -13.40 -31.88
N GLN A 8 1.01 -13.56 -32.29
CA GLN A 8 0.17 -14.71 -31.94
C GLN A 8 0.97 -15.99 -32.22
N ALA A 9 1.73 -16.42 -31.24
CA ALA A 9 2.34 -17.71 -31.20
C ALA A 9 1.22 -18.70 -30.94
N GLY A 10 0.95 -19.50 -31.92
CA GLY A 10 0.05 -20.61 -32.08
C GLY A 10 -0.73 -21.08 -30.87
N GLU A 11 -1.92 -21.53 -31.10
CA GLU A 11 -2.76 -22.35 -30.22
C GLU A 11 -2.02 -23.61 -29.74
N GLY A 12 -0.87 -23.41 -29.08
CA GLY A 12 0.06 -24.44 -28.63
C GLY A 12 0.02 -24.62 -27.11
N ARG A 13 -0.73 -25.61 -26.65
CA ARG A 13 -0.80 -26.26 -25.34
C ARG A 13 -1.58 -25.53 -24.28
N PRO A 14 -2.79 -26.01 -23.94
CA PRO A 14 -3.58 -25.54 -22.78
C PRO A 14 -2.93 -25.85 -21.41
N SER A 15 -1.87 -26.64 -21.37
CA SER A 15 -1.26 -27.19 -20.15
C SER A 15 -0.58 -26.17 -19.23
N GLY A 16 0.06 -25.12 -19.74
CA GLY A 16 0.88 -24.22 -18.91
C GLY A 16 0.08 -23.34 -17.95
N GLY A 17 -1.11 -22.87 -18.35
CA GLY A 17 -1.96 -22.05 -17.49
C GLY A 17 -2.59 -22.82 -16.32
N TRP A 18 -2.96 -24.08 -16.56
CA TRP A 18 -3.50 -24.96 -15.53
C TRP A 18 -2.43 -25.40 -14.53
N LEU A 19 -1.19 -25.67 -14.99
CA LEU A 19 -0.08 -25.98 -14.09
C LEU A 19 0.21 -24.80 -13.15
N LEU A 20 0.27 -23.57 -13.68
CA LEU A 20 0.46 -22.38 -12.86
C LEU A 20 -0.68 -22.19 -11.85
N LEU A 21 -1.92 -22.49 -12.25
CA LEU A 21 -3.07 -22.43 -11.34
C LEU A 21 -2.94 -23.44 -10.20
N LEU A 22 -2.58 -24.70 -10.50
CA LEU A 22 -2.39 -25.75 -9.50
C LEU A 22 -1.26 -25.39 -8.53
N VAL A 23 -0.12 -24.91 -9.04
CA VAL A 23 1.01 -24.45 -8.22
C VAL A 23 0.59 -23.27 -7.34
N GLY A 24 -0.15 -22.31 -7.89
CA GLY A 24 -0.67 -21.17 -7.15
C GLY A 24 -1.64 -21.58 -6.04
N VAL A 25 -2.56 -22.50 -6.32
CA VAL A 25 -3.49 -23.06 -5.29
C VAL A 25 -2.71 -23.74 -4.17
N ALA A 26 -1.73 -24.60 -4.52
CA ALA A 26 -0.91 -25.29 -3.52
C ALA A 26 -0.11 -24.32 -2.65
N ALA A 27 0.58 -23.36 -3.28
CA ALA A 27 1.37 -22.36 -2.58
C ALA A 27 0.49 -21.49 -1.65
N PHE A 28 -0.66 -21.04 -2.14
CA PHE A 28 -1.60 -20.25 -1.34
C PHE A 28 -2.19 -21.06 -0.19
N ALA A 29 -2.56 -22.32 -0.42
CA ALA A 29 -3.06 -23.20 0.63
C ALA A 29 -2.00 -23.44 1.73
N VAL A 30 -0.73 -23.62 1.37
CA VAL A 30 0.37 -23.75 2.33
C VAL A 30 0.56 -22.44 3.11
N ALA A 31 0.60 -21.29 2.43
CA ALA A 31 0.81 -19.99 3.08
C ALA A 31 -0.35 -19.64 4.03
N LEU A 32 -1.59 -19.82 3.57
CA LEU A 32 -2.80 -19.57 4.38
C LEU A 32 -2.96 -20.60 5.51
N GLY A 33 -2.70 -21.88 5.23
CA GLY A 33 -2.71 -22.94 6.23
C GLY A 33 -1.67 -22.67 7.33
N GLY A 34 -0.47 -22.26 6.96
CA GLY A 34 0.56 -21.82 7.91
C GLY A 34 0.07 -20.65 8.78
N TYR A 35 -0.57 -19.65 8.18
CA TYR A 35 -1.13 -18.51 8.92
C TYR A 35 -2.23 -18.98 9.91
N VAL A 36 -3.15 -19.85 9.47
CA VAL A 36 -4.20 -20.39 10.34
C VAL A 36 -3.60 -21.20 11.48
N ILE A 37 -2.63 -22.08 11.20
CA ILE A 37 -1.92 -22.86 12.23
C ILE A 37 -1.23 -21.91 13.22
N TYR A 38 -0.53 -20.90 12.73
CA TYR A 38 0.12 -19.88 13.57
C TYR A 38 -0.88 -19.20 14.51
N THR A 39 -2.04 -18.78 14.00
CA THR A 39 -3.09 -18.13 14.80
C THR A 39 -3.78 -19.06 15.81
N VAL A 40 -3.82 -20.37 15.53
CA VAL A 40 -4.38 -21.38 16.47
C VAL A 40 -3.39 -21.75 17.57
N ILE A 41 -2.09 -21.86 17.23
CA ILE A 41 -1.04 -22.22 18.20
C ILE A 41 -0.73 -21.07 19.16
N HIS A 42 -0.78 -19.83 18.67
CA HIS A 42 -0.50 -18.65 19.47
C HIS A 42 -1.81 -18.04 19.98
N PRO A 43 -1.90 -17.67 21.26
CA PRO A 43 -3.08 -17.00 21.81
C PRO A 43 -3.45 -15.75 21.00
N MET A 44 -4.73 -15.40 20.93
CA MET A 44 -5.21 -14.25 20.14
C MET A 44 -4.46 -12.95 20.44
N ASN A 45 -3.99 -12.75 21.67
CA ASN A 45 -3.19 -11.59 22.08
C ASN A 45 -1.84 -11.46 21.36
N TYR A 46 -1.36 -12.55 20.71
CA TYR A 46 -0.12 -12.56 19.92
C TYR A 46 -0.37 -12.51 18.41
N THR A 47 -1.61 -12.75 17.98
CA THR A 47 -1.95 -12.86 16.55
C THR A 47 -2.93 -11.80 16.09
N LEU A 48 -3.68 -11.19 16.99
CA LEU A 48 -4.62 -10.10 16.72
C LEU A 48 -4.67 -9.15 17.92
N ASP A 49 -4.23 -7.92 17.73
CA ASP A 49 -4.50 -6.79 18.62
C ASP A 49 -5.18 -5.68 17.79
N PRO A 50 -6.49 -5.82 17.53
CA PRO A 50 -7.20 -5.02 16.55
C PRO A 50 -7.54 -3.62 17.08
N VAL A 51 -6.54 -2.92 17.60
CA VAL A 51 -6.68 -1.57 18.18
C VAL A 51 -7.23 -0.59 17.15
N ASP A 52 -6.79 -0.68 15.91
CA ASP A 52 -7.25 0.24 14.85
C ASP A 52 -8.70 -0.05 14.44
N LEU A 53 -9.07 -1.33 14.33
CA LEU A 53 -10.46 -1.72 14.07
C LEU A 53 -11.39 -1.21 15.19
N ALA A 54 -10.93 -1.25 16.44
CA ALA A 54 -11.69 -0.74 17.58
C ALA A 54 -11.88 0.78 17.49
N VAL A 55 -10.83 1.51 17.11
CA VAL A 55 -10.91 2.97 16.84
C VAL A 55 -11.87 3.27 15.69
N TYR A 56 -11.81 2.51 14.59
CA TYR A 56 -12.73 2.66 13.45
C TYR A 56 -14.17 2.45 13.86
N ARG A 57 -14.42 1.35 14.57
CA ARG A 57 -15.76 1.02 15.06
C ARG A 57 -16.28 2.08 16.03
N SER A 58 -15.45 2.60 16.92
CA SER A 58 -15.82 3.69 17.86
C SER A 58 -16.18 4.96 17.10
N GLY A 59 -15.38 5.36 16.12
CA GLY A 59 -15.72 6.48 15.24
C GLY A 59 -17.06 6.28 14.53
N GLY A 60 -17.31 5.07 14.01
CA GLY A 60 -18.58 4.72 13.38
C GLY A 60 -19.77 4.71 14.33
N LEU A 61 -19.60 4.31 15.59
CA LEU A 61 -20.65 4.38 16.61
C LEU A 61 -21.00 5.84 16.95
N ILE A 62 -19.99 6.72 17.02
CA ILE A 62 -20.22 8.17 17.25
C ILE A 62 -21.06 8.75 16.10
N VAL A 63 -20.73 8.44 14.85
CA VAL A 63 -21.52 8.86 13.67
C VAL A 63 -22.98 8.41 13.77
N ARG A 64 -23.23 7.23 14.34
CA ARG A 64 -24.57 6.66 14.54
C ARG A 64 -25.24 7.15 15.84
N HIS A 65 -24.63 8.04 16.59
CA HIS A 65 -25.11 8.49 17.90
C HIS A 65 -25.33 7.37 18.91
N ILE A 66 -24.58 6.26 18.80
CA ILE A 66 -24.64 5.13 19.72
C ILE A 66 -23.47 5.25 20.69
N ARG A 67 -23.76 5.20 21.98
CA ARG A 67 -22.73 5.14 23.01
C ARG A 67 -22.10 3.73 22.99
N PRO A 68 -20.79 3.60 22.85
CA PRO A 68 -20.14 2.32 23.06
C PRO A 68 -20.28 1.88 24.53
N ASP A 69 -20.66 0.61 24.73
CA ASP A 69 -20.99 0.07 26.05
C ASP A 69 -19.84 0.08 27.08
N TYR A 70 -18.62 0.31 26.64
CA TYR A 70 -17.42 0.20 27.46
C TYR A 70 -16.74 1.54 27.83
N ASN A 71 -17.29 2.67 27.40
CA ASN A 71 -16.75 3.97 27.80
C ASN A 71 -17.87 5.00 28.03
N PRO A 72 -18.21 5.31 29.30
CA PRO A 72 -19.24 6.28 29.66
C PRO A 72 -18.89 7.73 29.25
N HIS A 73 -17.63 8.01 28.87
CA HIS A 73 -17.17 9.34 28.45
C HIS A 73 -17.38 9.61 26.96
N LEU A 74 -17.96 8.69 26.21
CA LEU A 74 -18.16 8.77 24.76
C LEU A 74 -19.37 9.60 24.32
N ALA A 75 -19.85 10.52 25.14
CA ALA A 75 -20.62 11.68 24.68
C ALA A 75 -19.71 12.74 24.02
N ALA A 76 -18.42 12.42 23.85
CA ALA A 76 -17.40 13.31 23.38
C ALA A 76 -17.44 13.45 21.85
N PRO A 77 -17.03 14.61 21.29
CA PRO A 77 -16.81 14.79 19.85
C PRO A 77 -15.83 13.77 19.28
N LEU A 78 -15.94 13.48 17.98
CA LEU A 78 -15.15 12.45 17.26
C LEU A 78 -13.63 12.53 17.51
N TYR A 79 -13.09 13.74 17.70
CA TYR A 79 -11.66 13.97 17.86
C TYR A 79 -11.18 14.09 19.30
N ASP A 80 -12.04 13.90 20.26
CA ASP A 80 -11.61 13.69 21.63
C ASP A 80 -11.11 12.25 21.80
N TRP A 81 -10.47 11.95 22.94
CA TRP A 81 -9.91 10.63 23.17
C TRP A 81 -11.02 9.57 23.15
N VAL A 82 -11.07 8.83 22.03
CA VAL A 82 -11.98 7.70 21.82
C VAL A 82 -11.10 6.48 21.87
N GLY A 83 -11.16 5.70 22.93
CA GLY A 83 -10.20 4.64 23.11
C GLY A 83 -10.80 3.27 23.18
N TYR A 84 -10.01 2.25 22.80
CA TYR A 84 -10.24 0.85 23.10
C TYR A 84 -9.44 0.46 24.35
N GLY A 85 -10.10 -0.15 25.33
CA GLY A 85 -9.45 -0.64 26.55
C GLY A 85 -8.64 0.43 27.30
N LYS A 86 -7.43 0.08 27.72
CA LYS A 86 -6.54 0.97 28.48
C LYS A 86 -5.77 1.99 27.62
N LEU A 87 -5.75 1.83 26.29
CA LEU A 87 -4.88 2.63 25.41
C LEU A 87 -5.45 4.00 25.02
N HIS A 88 -6.75 4.23 25.14
CA HIS A 88 -7.40 5.51 24.82
C HIS A 88 -6.86 6.18 23.54
N LEU A 89 -6.76 5.43 22.43
CA LEU A 89 -6.23 5.96 21.18
C LEU A 89 -7.20 6.97 20.55
N PRO A 90 -6.72 8.13 20.07
CA PRO A 90 -7.57 9.12 19.43
C PRO A 90 -7.97 8.66 18.02
N PHE A 91 -9.14 9.13 17.56
CA PHE A 91 -9.49 9.02 16.14
C PHE A 91 -8.61 9.98 15.32
N THR A 92 -7.82 9.44 14.41
CA THR A 92 -6.79 10.18 13.65
C THR A 92 -7.06 10.30 12.16
N TYR A 93 -8.23 9.85 11.73
CA TYR A 93 -8.66 9.84 10.34
C TYR A 93 -9.57 11.03 10.01
N THR A 94 -9.88 11.22 8.74
CA THR A 94 -10.79 12.29 8.29
C THR A 94 -12.22 12.07 8.83
N PRO A 95 -13.08 13.10 8.87
CA PRO A 95 -14.48 12.94 9.24
C PRO A 95 -15.22 11.94 8.33
N PHE A 96 -14.93 11.96 7.02
CA PHE A 96 -15.49 10.99 6.08
C PHE A 96 -15.10 9.55 6.41
N ALA A 97 -13.89 9.31 6.91
CA ALA A 97 -13.48 7.98 7.33
C ALA A 97 -14.39 7.44 8.45
N ALA A 98 -14.78 8.26 9.42
CA ALA A 98 -15.73 7.86 10.46
C ALA A 98 -17.09 7.46 9.87
N VAL A 99 -17.56 8.19 8.86
CA VAL A 99 -18.80 7.87 8.12
C VAL A 99 -18.65 6.52 7.40
N ALA A 100 -17.54 6.28 6.72
CA ALA A 100 -17.28 4.99 6.07
C ALA A 100 -17.18 3.85 7.09
N PHE A 101 -16.53 4.08 8.22
CA PHE A 101 -16.38 3.10 9.30
C PHE A 101 -17.68 2.86 10.09
N ALA A 102 -18.72 3.68 9.89
CA ALA A 102 -20.04 3.38 10.44
C ALA A 102 -20.53 2.00 9.99
N LEU A 103 -20.16 1.54 8.80
CA LEU A 103 -20.48 0.20 8.32
C LEU A 103 -19.96 -0.91 9.26
N VAL A 104 -18.75 -0.76 9.81
CA VAL A 104 -18.15 -1.72 10.75
C VAL A 104 -18.92 -1.76 12.07
N SER A 105 -19.59 -0.68 12.43
CA SER A 105 -20.34 -0.56 13.69
C SER A 105 -21.72 -1.22 13.67
N PHE A 106 -22.21 -1.67 12.50
CA PHE A 106 -23.52 -2.34 12.40
C PHE A 106 -23.49 -3.79 12.89
N VAL A 107 -22.30 -4.38 12.98
CA VAL A 107 -22.16 -5.78 13.44
C VAL A 107 -21.56 -5.85 14.85
N PRO A 108 -21.81 -6.96 15.60
CA PRO A 108 -21.14 -7.18 16.86
C PRO A 108 -19.62 -7.17 16.74
N TYR A 109 -18.90 -6.71 17.76
CA TYR A 109 -17.45 -6.58 17.73
C TYR A 109 -16.75 -7.90 17.36
N ALA A 110 -17.14 -9.01 17.99
CA ALA A 110 -16.57 -10.33 17.69
C ALA A 110 -16.75 -10.76 16.22
N LEU A 111 -17.83 -10.34 15.56
CA LEU A 111 -18.03 -10.58 14.12
C LEU A 111 -17.17 -9.63 13.29
N SER A 112 -17.05 -8.34 13.70
CA SER A 112 -16.21 -7.38 12.98
C SER A 112 -14.75 -7.81 12.93
N LEU A 113 -14.23 -8.48 13.97
CA LEU A 113 -12.87 -9.06 13.97
C LEU A 113 -12.70 -10.12 12.87
N LYS A 114 -13.63 -11.05 12.78
CA LYS A 114 -13.57 -12.11 11.75
C LYS A 114 -13.73 -11.55 10.34
N LEU A 115 -14.63 -10.59 10.20
CA LEU A 115 -14.85 -9.91 8.92
C LEU A 115 -13.65 -9.08 8.49
N SER A 116 -12.94 -8.40 9.40
CA SER A 116 -11.74 -7.62 9.05
C SER A 116 -10.65 -8.52 8.46
N VAL A 117 -10.37 -9.66 9.09
CA VAL A 117 -9.40 -10.64 8.55
C VAL A 117 -9.82 -11.14 7.17
N ALA A 118 -11.10 -11.48 6.98
CA ALA A 118 -11.60 -11.94 5.68
C ALA A 118 -11.51 -10.84 4.62
N VAL A 119 -11.87 -9.60 4.96
CA VAL A 119 -11.78 -8.44 4.07
C VAL A 119 -10.33 -8.15 3.70
N ASP A 120 -9.40 -8.23 4.64
CA ASP A 120 -7.98 -8.03 4.37
C ASP A 120 -7.42 -9.09 3.43
N LEU A 121 -7.74 -10.37 3.64
CA LEU A 121 -7.31 -11.46 2.74
C LEU A 121 -7.89 -11.31 1.32
N VAL A 122 -9.17 -10.96 1.21
CA VAL A 122 -9.82 -10.68 -0.08
C VAL A 122 -9.19 -9.46 -0.75
N SER A 123 -8.90 -8.40 0.01
CA SER A 123 -8.26 -7.19 -0.50
C SER A 123 -6.83 -7.45 -0.96
N LEU A 124 -6.09 -8.32 -0.26
CA LEU A 124 -4.75 -8.76 -0.67
C LEU A 124 -4.79 -9.50 -2.02
N LEU A 125 -5.71 -10.47 -2.16
CA LEU A 125 -5.94 -11.16 -3.43
C LEU A 125 -6.32 -10.19 -4.54
N ALA A 126 -7.22 -9.26 -4.25
CA ALA A 126 -7.65 -8.22 -5.20
C ALA A 126 -6.49 -7.29 -5.61
N ALA A 127 -5.63 -6.87 -4.66
CA ALA A 127 -4.48 -6.04 -4.95
C ALA A 127 -3.50 -6.73 -5.92
N VAL A 128 -3.17 -8.01 -5.69
CA VAL A 128 -2.33 -8.79 -6.61
C VAL A 128 -3.03 -8.97 -7.95
N TRP A 129 -4.33 -9.27 -7.96
CA TRP A 129 -5.14 -9.41 -9.17
C TRP A 129 -5.13 -8.14 -10.02
N PHE A 130 -5.35 -6.98 -9.42
CA PHE A 130 -5.35 -5.70 -10.15
C PHE A 130 -3.94 -5.34 -10.63
N THR A 131 -2.91 -5.59 -9.84
CA THR A 131 -1.51 -5.41 -10.25
C THR A 131 -1.21 -6.21 -11.52
N LEU A 132 -1.55 -7.51 -11.54
CA LEU A 132 -1.38 -8.37 -12.71
C LEU A 132 -2.23 -7.91 -13.90
N GLY A 133 -3.44 -7.41 -13.66
CA GLY A 133 -4.29 -6.80 -14.68
C GLY A 133 -3.65 -5.58 -15.33
N GLY A 134 -3.06 -4.70 -14.53
CA GLY A 134 -2.29 -3.54 -14.99
C GLY A 134 -1.01 -3.91 -15.77
N LEU A 135 -0.43 -5.08 -15.46
CA LEU A 135 0.71 -5.65 -16.18
C LEU A 135 0.33 -6.44 -17.44
N GLY A 136 -0.96 -6.47 -17.81
CA GLY A 136 -1.44 -7.06 -19.07
C GLY A 136 -1.80 -8.55 -19.01
N TYR A 137 -1.90 -9.17 -17.85
CA TYR A 137 -2.36 -10.56 -17.73
C TYR A 137 -3.86 -10.65 -18.02
N ARG A 138 -4.23 -11.15 -19.22
CA ARG A 138 -5.63 -11.27 -19.67
C ARG A 138 -6.18 -12.69 -19.54
N ARG A 139 -5.33 -13.71 -19.72
CA ARG A 139 -5.74 -15.11 -19.65
C ARG A 139 -6.10 -15.49 -18.21
N LEU A 140 -7.36 -15.87 -17.98
CA LEU A 140 -7.94 -16.06 -16.63
C LEU A 140 -7.15 -17.08 -15.78
N THR A 141 -6.83 -18.26 -16.34
CA THR A 141 -6.09 -19.31 -15.61
C THR A 141 -4.69 -18.87 -15.20
N VAL A 142 -3.99 -18.14 -16.08
CA VAL A 142 -2.65 -17.61 -15.80
C VAL A 142 -2.72 -16.51 -14.74
N ARG A 143 -3.67 -15.58 -14.89
CA ARG A 143 -3.84 -14.48 -13.93
C ARG A 143 -4.27 -15.00 -12.57
N ALA A 144 -5.19 -15.98 -12.51
CA ALA A 144 -5.61 -16.59 -11.25
C ALA A 144 -4.46 -17.34 -10.55
N GLY A 145 -3.72 -18.18 -11.29
CA GLY A 145 -2.56 -18.88 -10.74
C GLY A 145 -1.46 -17.94 -10.26
N ALA A 146 -1.14 -16.90 -11.05
CA ALA A 146 -0.17 -15.88 -10.65
C ALA A 146 -0.66 -15.04 -9.45
N THR A 147 -1.97 -14.78 -9.35
CA THR A 147 -2.55 -14.10 -8.18
C THR A 147 -2.36 -14.91 -6.91
N LEU A 148 -2.71 -16.18 -6.93
CA LEU A 148 -2.56 -17.07 -5.77
C LEU A 148 -1.10 -17.23 -5.35
N LEU A 149 -0.21 -17.43 -6.34
CA LEU A 149 1.23 -17.54 -6.09
C LEU A 149 1.81 -16.22 -5.53
N GLY A 150 1.48 -15.10 -6.14
CA GLY A 150 1.91 -13.78 -5.68
C GLY A 150 1.38 -13.46 -4.28
N THR A 151 0.12 -13.79 -4.00
CA THR A 151 -0.47 -13.63 -2.65
C THR A 151 0.24 -14.51 -1.62
N ALA A 152 0.55 -15.75 -1.96
CA ALA A 152 1.32 -16.64 -1.08
C ALA A 152 2.71 -16.06 -0.75
N ALA A 153 3.38 -15.46 -1.75
CA ALA A 153 4.70 -14.86 -1.58
C ALA A 153 4.71 -13.63 -0.66
N VAL A 154 3.61 -12.85 -0.61
CA VAL A 154 3.54 -11.60 0.14
C VAL A 154 2.73 -11.68 1.43
N LEU A 155 1.96 -12.75 1.66
CA LEU A 155 1.14 -12.92 2.86
C LEU A 155 1.97 -12.84 4.15
N TRP A 156 3.18 -13.38 4.12
CA TRP A 156 4.10 -13.43 5.26
C TRP A 156 5.06 -12.23 5.31
N THR A 157 4.77 -11.16 4.58
CA THR A 157 5.48 -9.90 4.79
C THR A 157 4.92 -9.16 6.00
N GLU A 158 5.78 -8.51 6.75
CA GLU A 158 5.40 -7.81 7.97
C GLU A 158 4.30 -6.76 7.73
N PRO A 159 4.37 -5.88 6.70
CA PRO A 159 3.33 -4.89 6.47
C PRO A 159 1.94 -5.51 6.27
N VAL A 160 1.87 -6.69 5.63
CA VAL A 160 0.61 -7.41 5.41
C VAL A 160 0.10 -8.00 6.72
N LEU A 161 0.94 -8.75 7.43
CA LEU A 161 0.55 -9.37 8.70
C LEU A 161 0.20 -8.34 9.77
N ARG A 162 0.95 -7.23 9.86
CA ARG A 162 0.63 -6.12 10.78
C ARG A 162 -0.68 -5.44 10.43
N THR A 163 -1.00 -5.26 9.14
CA THR A 163 -2.31 -4.75 8.72
C THR A 163 -3.43 -5.65 9.22
N ILE A 164 -3.32 -6.96 9.02
CA ILE A 164 -4.31 -7.95 9.51
C ILE A 164 -4.37 -7.95 11.04
N TYR A 165 -3.21 -7.93 11.71
CA TYR A 165 -3.07 -7.93 13.17
C TYR A 165 -3.81 -6.75 13.82
N LEU A 166 -3.65 -5.55 13.28
CA LEU A 166 -4.24 -4.32 13.80
C LEU A 166 -5.70 -4.11 13.34
N GLY A 167 -6.18 -4.90 12.36
CA GLY A 167 -7.46 -4.69 11.69
C GLY A 167 -7.50 -3.39 10.89
N GLN A 168 -6.40 -3.09 10.19
CA GLN A 168 -6.17 -1.83 9.47
C GLN A 168 -6.80 -1.82 8.07
N VAL A 169 -7.27 -0.65 7.64
CA VAL A 169 -7.93 -0.45 6.33
C VAL A 169 -6.96 -0.44 5.13
N ASN A 170 -5.65 -0.56 5.36
CA ASN A 170 -4.62 -0.32 4.34
C ASN A 170 -4.74 -1.23 3.11
N LEU A 171 -5.01 -2.53 3.30
CA LEU A 171 -5.18 -3.48 2.18
C LEU A 171 -6.42 -3.16 1.34
N VAL A 172 -7.49 -2.69 1.97
CA VAL A 172 -8.70 -2.22 1.27
C VAL A 172 -8.36 -0.99 0.41
N LEU A 173 -7.63 -0.03 0.97
CA LEU A 173 -7.22 1.17 0.22
C LEU A 173 -6.26 0.81 -0.92
N LEU A 174 -5.30 -0.11 -0.69
CA LEU A 174 -4.42 -0.59 -1.74
C LEU A 174 -5.19 -1.22 -2.90
N ALA A 175 -6.14 -2.11 -2.58
CA ALA A 175 -6.97 -2.76 -3.59
C ALA A 175 -7.82 -1.74 -4.37
N LEU A 176 -8.41 -0.76 -3.69
CA LEU A 176 -9.22 0.30 -4.30
C LEU A 176 -8.38 1.18 -5.25
N ILE A 177 -7.18 1.60 -4.82
CA ILE A 177 -6.29 2.43 -5.64
C ILE A 177 -5.81 1.65 -6.87
N LEU A 178 -5.36 0.40 -6.67
CA LEU A 178 -4.92 -0.44 -7.79
C LEU A 178 -6.06 -0.76 -8.75
N TRP A 179 -7.27 -1.06 -8.24
CA TRP A 179 -8.43 -1.24 -9.09
C TRP A 179 -8.71 -0.01 -9.94
N ASP A 180 -8.72 1.18 -9.33
CA ASP A 180 -9.02 2.44 -10.00
C ASP A 180 -7.96 2.78 -11.07
N LEU A 181 -6.66 2.77 -10.69
CA LEU A 181 -5.58 3.18 -11.57
C LEU A 181 -5.28 2.16 -12.70
N THR A 182 -5.65 0.89 -12.54
CA THR A 182 -5.44 -0.15 -13.57
C THR A 182 -6.63 -0.33 -14.50
N GLN A 183 -7.72 0.44 -14.34
CA GLN A 183 -8.83 0.43 -15.28
C GLN A 183 -8.40 0.85 -16.68
N PRO A 184 -9.04 0.32 -17.74
CA PRO A 184 -8.79 0.79 -19.11
C PRO A 184 -9.12 2.28 -19.27
N ASP A 185 -8.38 2.97 -20.13
CA ASP A 185 -8.67 4.36 -20.51
C ASP A 185 -9.72 4.46 -21.63
N THR A 186 -10.47 3.37 -21.87
CA THR A 186 -11.48 3.22 -22.91
C THR A 186 -12.83 2.85 -22.30
N GLY A 187 -13.91 3.00 -23.08
CA GLY A 187 -15.24 2.64 -22.65
C GLY A 187 -15.76 3.48 -21.47
N LYS A 188 -16.60 2.87 -20.63
CA LYS A 188 -17.24 3.56 -19.49
C LYS A 188 -16.25 3.94 -18.39
N SER A 189 -15.21 3.14 -18.15
CA SER A 189 -14.21 3.39 -17.12
C SER A 189 -13.42 4.69 -17.34
N ARG A 190 -13.28 5.13 -18.58
CA ARG A 190 -12.65 6.40 -18.93
C ARG A 190 -13.20 7.58 -18.11
N TRP A 191 -14.51 7.61 -17.85
CA TRP A 191 -15.16 8.76 -17.23
C TRP A 191 -14.91 8.92 -15.74
N TRP A 192 -14.71 7.85 -15.00
CA TRP A 192 -14.62 7.86 -13.55
C TRP A 192 -13.24 7.40 -13.01
N LYS A 193 -12.33 6.93 -13.87
CA LYS A 193 -10.97 6.52 -13.46
C LYS A 193 -10.26 7.69 -12.78
N GLY A 194 -9.70 7.45 -11.60
CA GLY A 194 -9.16 8.42 -10.66
C GLY A 194 -10.07 8.66 -9.46
N PHE A 195 -11.39 8.52 -9.61
CA PHE A 195 -12.36 8.82 -8.56
C PHE A 195 -12.20 7.92 -7.33
N GLY A 196 -11.95 6.61 -7.54
CA GLY A 196 -11.67 5.66 -6.47
C GLY A 196 -10.43 6.03 -5.65
N THR A 197 -9.38 6.50 -6.31
CA THR A 197 -8.16 7.04 -5.64
C THR A 197 -8.50 8.27 -4.79
N GLY A 198 -9.40 9.14 -5.26
CA GLY A 198 -9.90 10.28 -4.49
C GLY A 198 -10.69 9.85 -3.25
N ILE A 199 -11.55 8.84 -3.37
CA ILE A 199 -12.26 8.26 -2.21
C ILE A 199 -11.26 7.67 -1.19
N ALA A 200 -10.25 6.94 -1.66
CA ALA A 200 -9.19 6.43 -0.78
C ALA A 200 -8.46 7.56 -0.04
N ALA A 201 -8.18 8.68 -0.73
CA ALA A 201 -7.62 9.88 -0.14
C ALA A 201 -8.54 10.53 0.90
N GLY A 202 -9.85 10.43 0.70
CA GLY A 202 -10.86 10.88 1.66
C GLY A 202 -10.90 10.07 2.95
N ILE A 203 -10.49 8.80 2.91
CA ILE A 203 -10.35 7.97 4.12
C ILE A 203 -9.00 8.24 4.79
N LYS A 204 -7.92 8.24 4.03
CA LYS A 204 -6.55 8.46 4.49
C LYS A 204 -5.82 9.37 3.52
N LEU A 205 -5.21 10.45 3.97
CA LEU A 205 -4.71 11.53 3.09
C LEU A 205 -3.53 11.11 2.20
N THR A 206 -2.79 10.07 2.55
CA THR A 206 -1.59 9.63 1.80
C THR A 206 -1.83 9.38 0.31
N PRO A 207 -2.98 8.86 -0.17
CA PRO A 207 -3.25 8.71 -1.61
C PRO A 207 -3.34 10.02 -2.41
N LEU A 208 -3.36 11.20 -1.76
CA LEU A 208 -3.27 12.47 -2.48
C LEU A 208 -1.99 12.59 -3.32
N ILE A 209 -0.94 11.84 -2.99
CA ILE A 209 0.32 11.78 -3.75
C ILE A 209 0.11 11.32 -5.21
N PHE A 210 -0.97 10.60 -5.50
CA PHE A 210 -1.28 10.19 -6.87
C PHE A 210 -1.74 11.34 -7.76
N ILE A 211 -2.24 12.45 -7.20
CA ILE A 211 -2.67 13.62 -8.00
C ILE A 211 -1.48 14.28 -8.72
N PRO A 212 -0.38 14.72 -8.06
CA PRO A 212 0.76 15.28 -8.75
C PRO A 212 1.40 14.28 -9.73
N TYR A 213 1.49 12.99 -9.38
CA TYR A 213 1.93 11.97 -10.32
C TYR A 213 1.09 11.95 -11.60
N LEU A 214 -0.26 11.92 -11.49
CA LEU A 214 -1.16 11.89 -12.64
C LEU A 214 -1.04 13.17 -13.49
N LEU A 215 -0.84 14.33 -12.86
CA LEU A 215 -0.59 15.58 -13.57
C LEU A 215 0.71 15.52 -14.39
N VAL A 216 1.81 15.06 -13.78
CA VAL A 216 3.09 14.91 -14.49
C VAL A 216 2.99 13.84 -15.59
N ALA A 217 2.24 12.77 -15.36
CA ALA A 217 1.96 11.74 -16.38
C ALA A 217 1.12 12.27 -17.57
N GLY A 218 0.57 13.49 -17.50
CA GLY A 218 -0.33 14.05 -18.52
C GLY A 218 -1.75 13.49 -18.44
N LYS A 219 -2.10 12.80 -17.35
CA LYS A 219 -3.42 12.18 -17.13
C LYS A 219 -4.35 13.14 -16.40
N PHE A 220 -4.52 14.36 -16.94
CA PHE A 220 -5.24 15.48 -16.30
C PHE A 220 -6.65 15.14 -15.88
N ARG A 221 -7.39 14.38 -16.72
CA ARG A 221 -8.74 13.95 -16.39
C ARG A 221 -8.77 13.05 -15.16
N GLN A 222 -7.85 12.07 -15.08
CA GLN A 222 -7.77 11.18 -13.93
C GLN A 222 -7.38 11.94 -12.66
N ALA A 223 -6.46 12.90 -12.76
CA ALA A 223 -6.10 13.79 -11.65
C ALA A 223 -7.32 14.63 -11.19
N ALA A 224 -8.10 15.18 -12.14
CA ALA A 224 -9.33 15.92 -11.83
C ALA A 224 -10.37 15.02 -11.17
N MET A 225 -10.53 13.77 -11.64
CA MET A 225 -11.44 12.80 -11.02
C MET A 225 -10.99 12.39 -9.62
N ALA A 226 -9.68 12.25 -9.38
CA ALA A 226 -9.15 12.00 -8.04
C ALA A 226 -9.41 13.19 -7.10
N ALA A 227 -9.20 14.41 -7.57
CA ALA A 227 -9.53 15.61 -6.82
C ALA A 227 -11.05 15.72 -6.55
N ALA A 228 -11.89 15.40 -7.53
CA ALA A 228 -13.34 15.39 -7.38
C ALA A 228 -13.81 14.33 -6.37
N GLY A 229 -13.29 13.10 -6.45
CA GLY A 229 -13.57 12.04 -5.48
C GLY A 229 -13.19 12.46 -4.07
N PHE A 230 -12.01 13.06 -3.89
CA PHE A 230 -11.59 13.61 -2.60
C PHE A 230 -12.55 14.73 -2.13
N ALA A 231 -12.88 15.69 -2.99
CA ALA A 231 -13.81 16.79 -2.66
C ALA A 231 -15.18 16.27 -2.25
N VAL A 232 -15.71 15.25 -2.92
CA VAL A 232 -16.99 14.61 -2.54
C VAL A 232 -16.91 14.02 -1.13
N THR A 233 -15.79 13.39 -0.75
CA THR A 233 -15.63 12.87 0.62
C THR A 233 -15.55 13.98 1.66
N VAL A 234 -14.88 15.08 1.35
CA VAL A 234 -14.80 16.25 2.25
C VAL A 234 -16.21 16.85 2.42
N LEU A 235 -16.94 17.05 1.32
CA LEU A 235 -18.32 17.56 1.37
C LEU A 235 -19.24 16.62 2.16
N ALA A 236 -19.15 15.32 1.94
CA ALA A 236 -19.91 14.34 2.71
C ALA A 236 -19.62 14.42 4.20
N GLY A 237 -18.33 14.62 4.57
CA GLY A 237 -17.92 14.88 5.95
C GLY A 237 -18.61 16.12 6.53
N PHE A 238 -18.61 17.23 5.80
CA PHE A 238 -19.27 18.47 6.25
C PHE A 238 -20.79 18.35 6.36
N VAL A 239 -21.44 17.58 5.47
CA VAL A 239 -22.88 17.35 5.52
C VAL A 239 -23.28 16.52 6.74
N ILE A 240 -22.52 15.47 7.04
CA ILE A 240 -22.87 14.49 8.10
C ILE A 240 -22.31 14.90 9.46
N LEU A 241 -21.09 15.43 9.50
CA LEU A 241 -20.33 15.79 10.70
C LEU A 241 -19.78 17.23 10.58
N PRO A 242 -20.64 18.27 10.51
CA PRO A 242 -20.20 19.64 10.21
C PRO A 242 -19.20 20.20 11.25
N HIS A 243 -19.45 19.96 12.54
CA HIS A 243 -18.59 20.44 13.62
C HIS A 243 -17.22 19.76 13.59
N ASP A 244 -17.20 18.43 13.49
CA ASP A 244 -15.95 17.67 13.45
C ASP A 244 -15.17 17.96 12.16
N SER A 245 -15.85 18.20 11.05
CA SER A 245 -15.22 18.59 9.79
C SER A 245 -14.57 19.97 9.90
N ALA A 246 -15.23 20.94 10.51
CA ALA A 246 -14.65 22.24 10.76
C ALA A 246 -13.42 22.14 11.69
N LYS A 247 -13.51 21.36 12.76
CA LYS A 247 -12.41 21.11 13.69
C LYS A 247 -11.22 20.43 13.01
N TRP A 248 -11.47 19.44 12.12
CA TRP A 248 -10.44 18.74 11.38
C TRP A 248 -9.74 19.64 10.36
N TRP A 249 -10.50 20.27 9.46
CA TRP A 249 -9.94 21.00 8.33
C TRP A 249 -9.46 22.40 8.69
N PHE A 250 -10.19 23.14 9.54
CA PHE A 250 -9.88 24.52 9.92
C PHE A 250 -9.24 24.65 11.30
N GLY A 251 -9.47 23.67 12.19
CA GLY A 251 -8.84 23.61 13.51
C GLY A 251 -7.41 23.05 13.48
N GLY A 252 -6.89 22.69 12.31
CA GLY A 252 -5.50 22.24 12.11
C GLY A 252 -5.21 20.84 12.66
N LEU A 253 -6.21 20.01 12.95
CA LEU A 253 -6.00 18.68 13.52
C LEU A 253 -5.24 17.76 12.55
N PHE A 254 -5.43 17.91 11.25
CA PHE A 254 -4.75 17.09 10.24
C PHE A 254 -3.24 17.35 10.16
N PHE A 255 -2.74 18.48 10.68
CA PHE A 255 -1.32 18.77 10.82
C PHE A 255 -0.69 18.21 12.11
N GLN A 256 -1.49 17.70 13.03
CA GLN A 256 -1.01 17.26 14.34
C GLN A 256 -0.54 15.79 14.28
N GLY A 257 0.59 15.52 13.64
CA GLY A 257 1.18 14.18 13.56
C GLY A 257 1.36 13.50 14.92
N LYS A 258 1.61 14.28 15.99
CA LYS A 258 1.72 13.79 17.37
C LYS A 258 0.46 13.05 17.87
N ARG A 259 -0.69 13.28 17.26
CA ARG A 259 -1.92 12.55 17.62
C ARG A 259 -1.90 11.08 17.18
N THR A 260 -1.11 10.74 16.16
CA THR A 260 -1.00 9.39 15.63
C THR A 260 0.07 8.55 16.32
N GLY A 261 0.91 9.17 17.16
CA GLY A 261 1.98 8.52 17.89
C GLY A 261 3.27 9.32 17.91
N PHE A 262 4.29 8.73 18.50
CA PHE A 262 5.61 9.34 18.61
C PHE A 262 6.37 9.25 17.28
N ILE A 263 6.73 10.41 16.69
CA ILE A 263 7.37 10.48 15.37
C ILE A 263 8.70 9.74 15.35
N GLY A 264 9.48 9.83 16.42
CA GLY A 264 10.79 9.16 16.56
C GLY A 264 10.72 7.66 16.83
N TRP A 265 9.55 7.09 17.14
CA TRP A 265 9.45 5.66 17.43
C TRP A 265 9.84 4.78 16.23
N ALA A 266 10.49 3.65 16.53
CA ALA A 266 11.01 2.71 15.53
C ALA A 266 9.99 2.28 14.47
N GLY A 267 8.73 2.11 14.85
CA GLY A 267 7.66 1.76 13.91
C GLY A 267 7.38 2.82 12.84
N ASN A 268 7.78 4.09 13.08
CA ASN A 268 7.67 5.13 12.05
C ASN A 268 8.84 5.05 11.06
N GLN A 269 8.60 4.44 9.93
CA GLN A 269 9.55 4.22 8.84
C GLN A 269 9.39 5.28 7.73
N SER A 270 9.18 6.54 8.10
CA SER A 270 9.17 7.71 7.20
C SER A 270 10.50 8.47 7.24
N LEU A 271 10.68 9.42 6.32
CA LEU A 271 11.80 10.37 6.38
C LEU A 271 11.75 11.23 7.63
N ASP A 272 10.57 11.61 8.10
CA ASP A 272 10.42 12.35 9.35
C ASP A 272 10.93 11.53 10.55
N GLY A 273 10.52 10.26 10.62
CA GLY A 273 11.02 9.35 11.65
C GLY A 273 12.55 9.20 11.62
N LEU A 274 13.12 8.97 10.44
CA LEU A 274 14.59 8.86 10.25
C LEU A 274 15.31 10.14 10.67
N ILE A 275 14.88 11.31 10.17
CA ILE A 275 15.53 12.59 10.44
C ILE A 275 15.38 12.97 11.92
N THR A 276 14.23 12.71 12.52
CA THR A 276 13.97 12.93 13.94
C THR A 276 14.90 12.08 14.81
N ARG A 277 15.11 10.81 14.48
CA ARG A 277 16.07 9.94 15.19
C ARG A 277 17.51 10.42 15.01
N LEU A 278 17.89 10.82 13.80
CA LEU A 278 19.23 11.38 13.53
C LEU A 278 19.47 12.73 14.26
N ALA A 279 18.44 13.57 14.36
CA ALA A 279 18.53 14.84 15.07
C ALA A 279 18.47 14.70 16.60
N GLY A 280 18.13 13.51 17.12
CA GLY A 280 17.96 13.27 18.56
C GLY A 280 16.82 14.10 19.20
N SER A 281 15.95 14.70 18.38
CA SER A 281 14.81 15.47 18.89
C SER A 281 13.79 15.77 17.80
N ILE A 282 12.50 15.90 18.17
CA ILE A 282 11.42 16.26 17.25
C ILE A 282 11.63 17.69 16.69
N HIS A 283 12.06 18.60 17.53
CA HIS A 283 12.24 20.02 17.12
C HIS A 283 13.43 20.18 16.17
N GLY A 284 14.53 19.45 16.40
CA GLY A 284 15.69 19.49 15.52
C GLY A 284 15.43 18.84 14.15
N GLY A 285 14.50 17.90 14.07
CA GLY A 285 14.15 17.17 12.84
C GLY A 285 13.17 17.91 11.92
N LEU A 286 12.35 18.82 12.42
CA LEU A 286 11.21 19.38 11.67
C LEU A 286 11.63 20.14 10.38
N ALA A 287 12.52 21.10 10.48
CA ALA A 287 12.92 21.91 9.33
C ALA A 287 13.70 21.09 8.28
N PRO A 288 14.71 20.27 8.64
CA PRO A 288 15.36 19.36 7.70
C PRO A 288 14.38 18.41 7.02
N TRP A 289 13.41 17.84 7.77
CA TRP A 289 12.41 16.95 7.18
C TRP A 289 11.56 17.67 6.13
N ILE A 290 11.04 18.87 6.40
CA ILE A 290 10.22 19.61 5.43
C ILE A 290 10.97 19.81 4.12
N VAL A 291 12.24 20.24 4.19
CA VAL A 291 13.07 20.47 2.99
C VAL A 291 13.25 19.15 2.21
N VAL A 292 13.67 18.09 2.89
CA VAL A 292 13.89 16.79 2.26
C VAL A 292 12.59 16.20 1.69
N ALA A 293 11.48 16.31 2.43
CA ALA A 293 10.17 15.82 2.00
C ALA A 293 9.69 16.53 0.72
N VAL A 294 9.87 17.85 0.62
CA VAL A 294 9.52 18.62 -0.60
C VAL A 294 10.38 18.16 -1.79
N LEU A 295 11.70 18.04 -1.61
CA LEU A 295 12.60 17.59 -2.67
C LEU A 295 12.24 16.17 -3.14
N VAL A 296 11.99 15.24 -2.22
CA VAL A 296 11.61 13.86 -2.52
C VAL A 296 10.21 13.81 -3.17
N ALA A 297 9.26 14.63 -2.71
CA ALA A 297 7.92 14.72 -3.30
C ALA A 297 7.97 15.15 -4.76
N VAL A 298 8.75 16.19 -5.05
CA VAL A 298 8.92 16.71 -6.42
C VAL A 298 9.64 15.67 -7.28
N ALA A 299 10.82 15.19 -6.86
CA ALA A 299 11.60 14.22 -7.61
C ALA A 299 10.82 12.94 -7.86
N GLY A 300 10.11 12.45 -6.84
CA GLY A 300 9.30 11.23 -6.92
C GLY A 300 8.09 11.37 -7.85
N SER A 301 7.37 12.49 -7.76
CA SER A 301 6.20 12.73 -8.64
C SER A 301 6.63 12.90 -10.10
N VAL A 302 7.75 13.61 -10.35
CA VAL A 302 8.31 13.74 -11.68
C VAL A 302 8.75 12.39 -12.23
N SER A 303 9.51 11.62 -11.46
CA SER A 303 9.98 10.28 -11.88
C SER A 303 8.82 9.32 -12.13
N ALA A 304 7.79 9.33 -11.28
CA ALA A 304 6.58 8.52 -11.46
C ALA A 304 5.88 8.85 -12.78
N GLY A 305 5.70 10.16 -13.07
CA GLY A 305 5.10 10.61 -14.33
C GLY A 305 5.94 10.27 -15.55
N LEU A 306 7.27 10.38 -15.47
CA LEU A 306 8.17 10.00 -16.55
C LEU A 306 8.12 8.49 -16.85
N LEU A 307 8.13 7.64 -15.82
CA LEU A 307 7.98 6.19 -15.96
C LEU A 307 6.67 5.84 -16.67
N ASP A 308 5.58 6.48 -16.27
CA ASP A 308 4.28 6.25 -16.89
C ASP A 308 4.25 6.68 -18.37
N ARG A 309 4.76 7.86 -18.69
CA ARG A 309 4.88 8.37 -20.08
C ARG A 309 5.74 7.47 -20.96
N LYS A 310 6.69 6.75 -20.36
CA LYS A 310 7.54 5.75 -21.02
C LYS A 310 6.88 4.36 -21.12
N GLY A 311 5.57 4.23 -20.81
CA GLY A 311 4.84 2.97 -20.87
C GLY A 311 5.00 2.06 -19.66
N TYR A 312 5.71 2.49 -18.63
CA TYR A 312 5.93 1.72 -17.40
C TYR A 312 4.94 2.16 -16.29
N ALA A 313 3.64 2.19 -16.60
CA ALA A 313 2.61 2.73 -15.71
C ALA A 313 2.63 2.15 -14.29
N MET A 314 2.84 0.83 -14.15
CA MET A 314 2.91 0.19 -12.83
C MET A 314 4.14 0.59 -12.02
N LEU A 315 5.27 0.88 -12.68
CA LEU A 315 6.43 1.47 -12.01
C LEU A 315 6.13 2.92 -11.59
N GLY A 316 5.42 3.69 -12.42
CA GLY A 316 4.95 5.03 -12.05
C GLY A 316 4.07 5.02 -10.79
N VAL A 317 3.11 4.09 -10.72
CA VAL A 317 2.26 3.90 -9.52
C VAL A 317 3.09 3.55 -8.29
N LEU A 318 4.04 2.61 -8.42
CA LEU A 318 4.93 2.23 -7.31
C LEU A 318 5.80 3.39 -6.85
N MET A 319 6.36 4.17 -7.78
CA MET A 319 7.18 5.34 -7.46
C MET A 319 6.38 6.40 -6.72
N ALA A 320 5.15 6.69 -7.16
CA ALA A 320 4.25 7.62 -6.48
C ALA A 320 3.90 7.13 -5.06
N ALA A 321 3.57 5.86 -4.92
CA ALA A 321 3.27 5.26 -3.61
C ALA A 321 4.46 5.31 -2.65
N LEU A 322 5.64 4.93 -3.12
CA LEU A 322 6.87 4.99 -2.34
C LEU A 322 7.21 6.44 -1.93
N THR A 323 7.00 7.39 -2.85
CA THR A 323 7.14 8.81 -2.53
C THR A 323 6.21 9.21 -1.38
N GLY A 324 4.93 8.81 -1.44
CA GLY A 324 3.97 9.07 -0.36
C GLY A 324 4.40 8.48 0.98
N LEU A 325 4.95 7.25 1.00
CA LEU A 325 5.48 6.64 2.22
C LEU A 325 6.67 7.40 2.79
N LEU A 326 7.58 7.85 1.94
CA LEU A 326 8.78 8.55 2.37
C LEU A 326 8.47 9.94 2.92
N VAL A 327 7.62 10.73 2.24
CA VAL A 327 7.37 12.14 2.60
C VAL A 327 6.32 12.32 3.69
N SER A 328 5.49 11.32 3.96
CA SER A 328 4.51 11.37 5.04
C SER A 328 5.22 11.58 6.39
N PRO A 329 4.71 12.43 7.30
CA PRO A 329 5.30 12.56 8.64
C PRO A 329 5.27 11.24 9.40
N ILE A 330 4.27 10.40 9.12
CA ILE A 330 4.14 9.08 9.74
C ILE A 330 3.85 8.03 8.67
N SER A 331 4.74 7.05 8.60
CA SER A 331 4.61 5.85 7.79
C SER A 331 4.95 4.63 8.65
N TRP A 332 3.93 4.15 9.40
CA TRP A 332 4.08 2.96 10.20
C TRP A 332 4.46 1.76 9.33
N ASP A 333 5.06 0.75 9.93
CA ASP A 333 5.41 -0.52 9.31
C ASP A 333 4.28 -1.09 8.43
N HIS A 334 3.06 -1.11 8.92
CA HIS A 334 1.87 -1.56 8.20
C HIS A 334 1.39 -0.61 7.07
N HIS A 335 1.95 0.58 6.91
CA HIS A 335 1.71 1.42 5.73
C HIS A 335 2.50 0.93 4.50
N TRP A 336 3.57 0.16 4.71
CA TRP A 336 4.43 -0.36 3.66
C TRP A 336 3.82 -1.51 2.86
N ILE A 337 2.49 -1.69 2.92
CA ILE A 337 1.74 -2.69 2.13
C ILE A 337 1.99 -2.58 0.61
N TRP A 338 2.57 -1.49 0.14
CA TRP A 338 3.02 -1.35 -1.24
C TRP A 338 4.13 -2.33 -1.62
N VAL A 339 4.69 -3.06 -0.64
CA VAL A 339 5.52 -4.25 -0.87
C VAL A 339 4.77 -5.30 -1.72
N VAL A 340 3.44 -5.37 -1.63
CA VAL A 340 2.63 -6.32 -2.41
C VAL A 340 2.85 -6.15 -3.91
N PRO A 341 2.51 -5.03 -4.55
CA PRO A 341 2.91 -4.81 -5.94
C PRO A 341 4.43 -4.66 -6.11
N GLY A 342 5.17 -4.26 -5.07
CA GLY A 342 6.63 -4.17 -5.04
C GLY A 342 7.36 -5.49 -5.26
N VAL A 343 6.75 -6.63 -4.94
CA VAL A 343 7.24 -7.98 -5.25
C VAL A 343 6.72 -8.45 -6.61
N VAL A 344 5.44 -8.22 -6.89
CA VAL A 344 4.79 -8.75 -8.11
C VAL A 344 5.34 -8.10 -9.39
N VAL A 345 5.60 -6.79 -9.37
CA VAL A 345 6.06 -6.06 -10.56
C VAL A 345 7.47 -6.49 -11.00
N PRO A 346 8.50 -6.52 -10.15
CA PRO A 346 9.81 -7.02 -10.57
C PRO A 346 9.78 -8.51 -10.94
N ALA A 347 8.97 -9.35 -10.27
CA ALA A 347 8.77 -10.74 -10.67
C ALA A 347 8.20 -10.85 -12.10
N HIS A 348 7.23 -10.00 -12.47
CA HIS A 348 6.73 -9.91 -13.85
C HIS A 348 7.85 -9.56 -14.83
N TYR A 349 8.66 -8.55 -14.55
CA TYR A 349 9.77 -8.17 -15.43
C TYR A 349 10.84 -9.26 -15.53
N ALA A 350 11.08 -10.02 -14.46
CA ALA A 350 11.96 -11.20 -14.51
C ALA A 350 11.44 -12.26 -15.48
N VAL A 351 10.14 -12.59 -15.41
CA VAL A 351 9.51 -13.55 -16.34
C VAL A 351 9.57 -13.05 -17.79
N LYS A 352 9.29 -11.77 -18.03
CA LYS A 352 9.38 -11.16 -19.38
C LYS A 352 10.81 -11.19 -19.92
N ALA A 353 11.78 -10.83 -19.09
CA ALA A 353 13.19 -10.87 -19.47
C ALA A 353 13.66 -12.30 -19.79
N TRP A 354 13.22 -13.28 -19.00
CA TRP A 354 13.48 -14.70 -19.25
C TRP A 354 12.93 -15.15 -20.61
N GLN A 355 11.68 -14.82 -20.90
CA GLN A 355 11.04 -15.14 -22.18
C GLN A 355 11.77 -14.54 -23.39
N ASN A 356 12.42 -13.39 -23.21
CA ASN A 356 13.20 -12.69 -24.21
C ASN A 356 14.69 -13.08 -24.22
N GLY A 357 15.11 -14.06 -23.41
CA GLY A 357 16.50 -14.50 -23.32
C GLY A 357 17.45 -13.52 -22.60
N ALA A 358 16.94 -12.47 -21.95
CA ALA A 358 17.73 -11.44 -21.29
C ALA A 358 18.14 -11.87 -19.84
N LYS A 359 19.08 -12.83 -19.75
CA LYS A 359 19.48 -13.49 -18.49
C LYS A 359 19.89 -12.51 -17.38
N GLY A 360 20.63 -11.44 -17.70
CA GLY A 360 21.07 -10.45 -16.73
C GLY A 360 19.89 -9.68 -16.10
N ILE A 361 18.91 -9.25 -16.93
CA ILE A 361 17.70 -8.56 -16.44
C ILE A 361 16.83 -9.55 -15.65
N THR A 362 16.72 -10.79 -16.10
CA THR A 362 15.99 -11.86 -15.38
C THR A 362 16.56 -12.02 -13.96
N ALA A 363 17.88 -12.16 -13.85
CA ALA A 363 18.55 -12.30 -12.55
C ALA A 363 18.33 -11.05 -11.69
N ALA A 364 18.53 -9.87 -12.22
CA ALA A 364 18.39 -8.61 -11.47
C ALA A 364 16.95 -8.43 -10.94
N CYS A 365 15.94 -8.58 -11.80
CA CYS A 365 14.53 -8.43 -11.42
C CYS A 365 14.07 -9.55 -10.49
N GLY A 366 14.48 -10.80 -10.74
CA GLY A 366 14.16 -11.95 -9.89
C GLY A 366 14.77 -11.82 -8.49
N THR A 367 16.07 -11.49 -8.41
CA THR A 367 16.74 -11.21 -7.14
C THR A 367 16.10 -10.02 -6.43
N GLY A 368 15.73 -8.97 -7.15
CA GLY A 368 15.04 -7.81 -6.59
C GLY A 368 13.70 -8.19 -5.95
N ALA A 369 12.87 -9.01 -6.63
CA ALA A 369 11.61 -9.48 -6.07
C ALA A 369 11.80 -10.31 -4.80
N VAL A 370 12.77 -11.25 -4.81
CA VAL A 370 13.09 -12.08 -3.65
C VAL A 370 13.67 -11.23 -2.52
N ALA A 371 14.56 -10.30 -2.82
CA ALA A 371 15.18 -9.40 -1.82
C ALA A 371 14.12 -8.54 -1.13
N VAL A 372 13.16 -7.97 -1.87
CA VAL A 372 12.06 -7.20 -1.30
C VAL A 372 11.18 -8.09 -0.41
N ALA A 373 10.78 -9.28 -0.89
CA ALA A 373 9.96 -10.20 -0.10
C ALA A 373 10.67 -10.64 1.18
N ALA A 374 11.97 -10.94 1.12
CA ALA A 374 12.78 -11.34 2.27
C ALA A 374 13.03 -10.16 3.23
N TRP A 375 13.33 -8.97 2.71
CA TRP A 375 13.59 -7.78 3.53
C TRP A 375 12.38 -7.37 4.35
N PHE A 376 11.19 -7.45 3.77
CA PHE A 376 9.93 -7.15 4.43
C PHE A 376 9.26 -8.38 5.04
N GLY A 377 9.93 -9.54 5.05
CA GLY A 377 9.41 -10.78 5.63
C GLY A 377 9.17 -10.64 7.13
N ALA A 378 8.06 -11.17 7.62
CA ALA A 378 7.78 -11.29 9.04
C ALA A 378 8.51 -12.52 9.61
N TRP A 379 9.67 -12.28 10.16
CA TRP A 379 10.48 -13.33 10.77
C TRP A 379 10.13 -13.47 12.25
N PRO A 380 10.09 -14.69 12.81
CA PRO A 380 9.88 -14.86 14.24
C PRO A 380 10.94 -14.12 15.04
N THR A 381 10.53 -13.24 15.95
CA THR A 381 11.44 -12.45 16.80
C THR A 381 12.37 -13.32 17.64
N SER A 382 11.95 -14.54 17.98
CA SER A 382 12.74 -15.54 18.69
C SER A 382 14.02 -15.97 17.96
N LEU A 383 14.08 -15.86 16.62
CA LEU A 383 15.28 -16.21 15.85
C LEU A 383 16.41 -15.18 16.01
N PHE A 384 16.09 -13.94 16.37
CA PHE A 384 17.04 -12.82 16.41
C PHE A 384 17.24 -12.23 17.79
N HIS A 385 16.82 -12.91 18.86
CA HIS A 385 16.90 -12.44 20.25
C HIS A 385 16.31 -11.02 20.46
N ALA A 386 15.42 -10.59 19.59
CA ALA A 386 14.66 -9.38 19.83
C ALA A 386 13.88 -9.58 21.14
N LYS A 387 14.23 -8.80 22.18
CA LYS A 387 13.57 -8.90 23.47
C LYS A 387 12.08 -8.66 23.26
N PRO A 388 11.19 -9.47 23.87
CA PRO A 388 9.73 -9.33 23.76
C PRO A 388 9.18 -8.07 24.45
N HIS A 389 9.98 -7.01 24.57
CA HIS A 389 9.61 -5.77 25.25
C HIS A 389 8.71 -4.84 24.42
N LEU A 390 8.50 -5.14 23.15
CA LEU A 390 7.53 -4.41 22.32
C LEU A 390 6.09 -4.84 22.57
N GLY A 391 5.82 -5.40 23.74
CA GLY A 391 4.51 -5.88 24.18
C GLY A 391 3.93 -6.81 23.14
N HIS A 392 3.69 -8.06 23.44
CA HIS A 392 2.91 -9.07 22.71
C HIS A 392 3.03 -9.13 21.17
N ASP A 393 3.89 -8.33 20.54
CA ASP A 393 4.06 -8.24 19.10
C ASP A 393 5.04 -9.30 18.62
N SER A 394 4.56 -10.54 18.51
CA SER A 394 5.33 -11.66 17.93
C SER A 394 5.70 -11.44 16.45
N LEU A 395 5.07 -10.47 15.81
CA LEU A 395 5.30 -10.00 14.44
C LEU A 395 5.90 -8.59 14.46
N GLY A 396 6.86 -8.32 15.34
CA GLY A 396 7.58 -7.05 15.34
C GLY A 396 8.46 -6.87 14.12
N LEU A 397 8.90 -5.63 13.85
CA LEU A 397 9.87 -5.33 12.81
C LEU A 397 11.09 -6.25 12.95
N LEU A 398 11.40 -7.00 11.90
CA LEU A 398 12.52 -7.96 11.88
C LEU A 398 13.82 -7.35 12.40
N TRP A 399 14.04 -6.10 12.07
CA TRP A 399 15.31 -5.42 12.28
C TRP A 399 15.35 -4.53 13.52
N ILE A 400 14.28 -4.51 14.30
CA ILE A 400 14.15 -3.56 15.42
C ILE A 400 15.27 -3.79 16.45
N PRO A 401 15.99 -2.75 16.86
CA PRO A 401 17.01 -2.87 17.89
C PRO A 401 16.41 -3.28 19.24
N GLY A 402 17.13 -4.09 20.00
CA GLY A 402 16.68 -4.57 21.32
C GLY A 402 16.55 -3.47 22.39
N ASN A 403 17.07 -2.27 22.13
CA ASN A 403 16.93 -1.08 22.97
C ASN A 403 15.91 -0.10 22.40
N THR A 404 14.78 -0.58 21.90
CA THR A 404 13.66 0.23 21.40
C THR A 404 12.66 0.47 22.51
N GLU A 405 12.08 1.69 22.56
CA GLU A 405 11.05 2.03 23.55
C GLU A 405 9.76 1.26 23.26
N PRO A 406 9.14 0.63 24.25
CA PRO A 406 7.83 0.04 24.10
C PRO A 406 6.78 1.06 23.67
N TYR A 407 5.91 0.68 22.73
CA TYR A 407 4.87 1.55 22.19
C TYR A 407 4.03 2.27 23.25
N TYR A 408 3.76 1.63 24.40
CA TYR A 408 2.93 2.19 25.46
C TYR A 408 3.53 3.40 26.17
N TYR A 409 4.85 3.51 26.27
CA TYR A 409 5.52 4.59 26.98
C TYR A 409 5.68 5.86 26.15
N GLN A 410 5.54 5.77 24.81
CA GLN A 410 5.64 6.93 23.93
C GLN A 410 4.62 8.04 24.22
N TRP A 411 3.52 7.72 24.92
CA TRP A 411 2.46 8.67 25.26
C TRP A 411 2.67 9.38 26.62
N TYR A 412 3.47 8.79 27.51
CA TYR A 412 3.57 9.20 28.91
C TYR A 412 4.98 9.61 29.35
N GLY A 413 6.01 9.32 28.56
CA GLY A 413 7.39 9.57 28.91
C GLY A 413 7.94 10.93 28.46
N ASP A 414 9.02 11.38 29.09
CA ASP A 414 9.84 12.47 28.57
C ASP A 414 10.57 11.99 27.31
N GLN A 415 10.10 12.42 26.15
CA GLN A 415 10.56 12.00 24.83
C GLN A 415 12.06 12.20 24.59
N ARG A 416 12.73 13.02 25.41
CA ARG A 416 14.18 13.27 25.32
C ARG A 416 15.03 12.04 25.65
N TRP A 417 14.47 11.08 26.37
CA TRP A 417 15.18 9.89 26.85
C TRP A 417 14.88 8.64 26.02
N PHE A 418 14.17 8.76 24.92
CA PHE A 418 13.86 7.60 24.08
C PHE A 418 15.14 6.98 23.50
N PRO A 419 15.33 5.65 23.62
CA PRO A 419 16.50 4.95 23.11
C PRO A 419 16.77 5.19 21.63
N GLU A 420 15.70 5.42 20.84
CA GLU A 420 15.78 5.66 19.39
C GLU A 420 16.61 6.90 19.05
N TYR A 421 16.63 7.90 19.92
CA TYR A 421 17.45 9.11 19.74
C TYR A 421 18.95 8.87 19.95
N HIS A 422 19.30 7.75 20.56
CA HIS A 422 20.67 7.37 20.87
C HIS A 422 21.16 6.19 20.02
N TRP A 423 20.40 5.77 19.03
CA TRP A 423 20.84 4.73 18.13
C TRP A 423 22.05 5.17 17.30
N HIS A 424 23.05 4.30 17.23
CA HIS A 424 24.25 4.49 16.43
C HIS A 424 24.70 3.16 15.82
N GLY A 425 25.56 3.22 14.81
CA GLY A 425 26.07 2.04 14.14
C GLY A 425 24.95 1.14 13.58
N LEU A 426 25.00 -0.14 13.89
CA LEU A 426 24.06 -1.13 13.39
C LEU A 426 22.62 -0.87 13.84
N ALA A 427 22.41 -0.41 15.07
CA ALA A 427 21.06 -0.11 15.59
C ALA A 427 20.37 1.00 14.78
N LEU A 428 21.13 2.04 14.37
CA LEU A 428 20.60 3.08 13.50
C LEU A 428 20.20 2.55 12.13
N ILE A 429 20.97 1.62 11.56
CA ILE A 429 20.65 1.01 10.26
C ILE A 429 19.43 0.11 10.38
N THR A 430 19.42 -0.80 11.35
CA THR A 430 18.34 -1.77 11.50
C THR A 430 17.04 -1.13 11.97
N GLY A 431 17.09 -0.16 12.88
CA GLY A 431 15.92 0.61 13.33
C GLY A 431 15.30 1.49 12.24
N ASN A 432 15.98 1.68 11.11
CA ASN A 432 15.51 2.43 9.94
C ASN A 432 15.41 1.56 8.68
N ALA A 433 15.28 0.25 8.83
CA ALA A 433 15.44 -0.71 7.74
C ALA A 433 14.49 -0.45 6.56
N PHE A 434 13.21 -0.14 6.82
CA PHE A 434 12.23 0.07 5.75
C PHE A 434 12.45 1.39 5.02
N VAL A 435 12.68 2.49 5.73
CA VAL A 435 12.93 3.79 5.09
C VAL A 435 14.24 3.77 4.31
N LEU A 436 15.29 3.10 4.78
CA LEU A 436 16.56 2.96 4.05
C LEU A 436 16.39 2.10 2.79
N ALA A 437 15.68 0.96 2.88
CA ALA A 437 15.33 0.16 1.71
C ALA A 437 14.47 0.97 0.72
N GLY A 438 13.52 1.75 1.22
CA GLY A 438 12.70 2.65 0.43
C GLY A 438 13.53 3.69 -0.32
N LEU A 439 14.50 4.31 0.35
CA LEU A 439 15.43 5.28 -0.29
C LEU A 439 16.29 4.61 -1.37
N ALA A 440 16.77 3.39 -1.14
CA ALA A 440 17.51 2.64 -2.14
C ALA A 440 16.65 2.33 -3.38
N VAL A 441 15.42 1.83 -3.18
CA VAL A 441 14.46 1.57 -4.28
C VAL A 441 14.07 2.87 -4.98
N PHE A 442 13.83 3.95 -4.23
CA PHE A 442 13.54 5.28 -4.78
C PHE A 442 14.66 5.75 -5.71
N SER A 443 15.91 5.65 -5.29
CA SER A 443 17.08 6.03 -6.08
C SER A 443 17.22 5.19 -7.36
N LEU A 444 16.98 3.88 -7.28
CA LEU A 444 16.97 3.00 -8.45
C LEU A 444 15.85 3.36 -9.42
N MET A 445 14.65 3.65 -8.93
CA MET A 445 13.51 4.04 -9.77
C MET A 445 13.71 5.44 -10.38
N LEU A 446 14.33 6.37 -9.64
CA LEU A 446 14.72 7.67 -10.16
C LEU A 446 15.69 7.49 -11.33
N ALA A 447 16.75 6.71 -11.16
CA ALA A 447 17.68 6.38 -12.24
C ALA A 447 16.96 5.71 -13.42
N ALA A 448 16.08 4.74 -13.16
CA ALA A 448 15.29 4.09 -14.20
C ALA A 448 14.41 5.09 -14.96
N SER A 449 13.82 6.07 -14.28
CA SER A 449 13.00 7.10 -14.93
C SER A 449 13.77 7.94 -15.94
N LEU A 450 15.08 8.10 -15.74
CA LEU A 450 15.96 8.83 -16.63
C LEU A 450 16.53 7.95 -17.76
N LEU A 451 16.92 6.72 -17.43
CA LEU A 451 17.68 5.83 -18.31
C LEU A 451 16.82 4.94 -19.22
N LEU A 452 15.60 4.58 -18.80
CA LEU A 452 14.72 3.74 -19.63
C LEU A 452 14.36 4.47 -20.93
N PRO A 453 14.32 3.76 -22.07
CA PRO A 453 14.00 4.36 -23.35
C PRO A 453 12.53 4.80 -23.41
N HIS A 454 12.25 5.82 -24.23
CA HIS A 454 10.88 6.11 -24.67
C HIS A 454 10.39 5.04 -25.62
N PRO A 455 9.09 4.70 -25.63
CA PRO A 455 8.53 3.84 -26.67
C PRO A 455 8.81 4.48 -28.05
N THR A 456 9.32 3.68 -28.99
CA THR A 456 9.53 4.16 -30.35
C THR A 456 8.17 4.31 -31.04
N LYS A 457 7.94 5.43 -31.72
CA LYS A 457 6.69 5.74 -32.46
C LYS A 457 6.27 4.69 -33.51
N GLY A 458 7.08 3.64 -33.75
CA GLY A 458 6.79 2.56 -34.69
C GLY A 458 5.89 1.44 -34.17
N ASP A 459 5.70 1.35 -32.85
CA ASP A 459 4.96 0.20 -32.29
C ASP A 459 3.43 0.43 -32.25
N ASP A 460 2.97 1.68 -32.37
CA ASP A 460 1.54 2.02 -32.39
C ASP A 460 0.91 1.88 -33.80
N ASP A 461 1.70 2.02 -34.86
CA ASP A 461 1.20 1.94 -36.24
C ASP A 461 0.95 0.50 -36.70
N ASP A 462 1.64 -0.48 -36.13
CA ASP A 462 1.43 -1.91 -36.45
C ASP A 462 0.20 -2.50 -35.75
N ALA A 463 -0.21 -1.94 -34.62
CA ALA A 463 -1.43 -2.38 -33.92
C ALA A 463 -2.73 -1.91 -34.62
N GLY A 464 -2.64 -0.87 -35.46
CA GLY A 464 -3.77 -0.31 -36.23
C GLY A 464 -3.97 -0.93 -37.63
N ARG A 465 -2.99 -1.68 -38.14
CA ARG A 465 -3.02 -2.20 -39.54
C ARG A 465 -3.46 -3.63 -39.68
N SER A 466 -3.90 -4.34 -38.67
CA SER A 466 -4.37 -5.73 -38.76
C SER A 466 -5.89 -5.84 -38.99
N HIS A 467 -6.44 -5.11 -39.97
CA HIS A 467 -7.71 -5.46 -40.60
C HIS A 467 -7.54 -5.35 -42.12
N PRO A 468 -7.15 -6.43 -42.82
CA PRO A 468 -7.40 -6.49 -44.22
C PRO A 468 -8.89 -6.76 -44.44
N ASP A 469 -9.54 -5.79 -45.04
CA ASP A 469 -10.89 -5.92 -45.61
C ASP A 469 -10.92 -7.02 -46.66
N GLN A 470 -11.27 -8.24 -46.24
CA GLN A 470 -11.54 -9.34 -47.16
C GLN A 470 -13.00 -9.27 -47.64
N ARG A 471 -13.34 -8.26 -48.40
CA ARG A 471 -14.47 -8.35 -49.34
C ARG A 471 -13.94 -8.70 -50.71
N GLY A 472 -13.59 -9.99 -50.89
CA GLY A 472 -13.35 -10.57 -52.20
C GLY A 472 -14.62 -10.56 -53.04
N HIS A 473 -14.67 -9.70 -54.05
CA HIS A 473 -15.63 -9.80 -55.14
C HIS A 473 -15.43 -11.09 -55.89
N LEU A 474 -16.32 -12.06 -55.68
CA LEU A 474 -16.53 -13.18 -56.62
C LEU A 474 -17.02 -12.60 -57.97
N ARG A 475 -16.14 -12.51 -58.98
CA ARG A 475 -16.53 -12.41 -60.39
C ARG A 475 -16.60 -13.83 -60.94
N LEU A 476 -17.81 -14.25 -61.27
CA LEU A 476 -18.04 -15.40 -62.12
C LEU A 476 -17.65 -15.04 -63.55
N PRO A 477 -16.99 -15.94 -64.34
CA PRO A 477 -16.75 -15.74 -65.76
C PRO A 477 -18.04 -16.04 -66.53
N ALA A 478 -18.34 -15.17 -67.50
CA ALA A 478 -19.38 -15.38 -68.50
C ALA A 478 -18.89 -16.26 -69.65
N ALA A 479 -19.79 -17.04 -70.18
CA ALA A 479 -19.94 -17.88 -71.34
C ALA A 479 -19.85 -19.35 -71.06
#